data_a8c2fc730839fc27983cf5c2985d1b9b
#
_entry.id   a8c2fc730839fc27983cf5c2985d1b9b
#
_cell.length_a   1.000
_cell.length_b   1.000
_cell.length_c   1.000
_cell.angle_alpha   90.00
_cell.angle_beta   90.00
_cell.angle_gamma   90.00
#
_symmetry.space_group_name_H-M   'P 1'
#
loop_
_entity.id
_entity.type
_entity.pdbx_description
1 polymer ?
#
loop_
_entity_poly.entity_id
_entity_poly.type
_entity_poly.pdbx_seq_one_letter_code
_entity_poly.pdbx_strand_id
1 'polypeptide(L)'
;MTKSGEDKVIIEVKVTDGRQTPYYYYLDGNRSAFIRVGNESVQAAQHQLLSLVLKGTNSTFDAQKTSSRRADNSFTILANTFTGRVGQPFDEKMLESMGLVTSDGYLTQAGVLFSDNCNAYNSKLVGTRWAGLTKTDAINDHEYQGNLLLS
;
A
#
# COMPACT_ATOMS: atom_id res chain seq x y z
N MET A 1 36.05 44.08 36.28
CA MET A 1 35.78 43.67 34.90
C MET A 1 34.96 42.38 34.96
N THR A 2 33.69 42.50 34.93
CA THR A 2 32.75 41.37 34.91
C THR A 2 32.55 40.93 33.44
N LYS A 3 33.01 39.73 33.11
CA LYS A 3 32.71 39.10 31.83
C LYS A 3 31.24 38.73 31.83
N SER A 4 30.46 39.40 30.98
CA SER A 4 29.13 38.97 30.58
C SER A 4 29.28 37.65 29.83
N GLY A 5 28.92 36.54 30.45
CA GLY A 5 28.72 35.29 29.75
C GLY A 5 27.37 35.35 29.02
N GLU A 6 27.38 35.26 27.69
CA GLU A 6 26.17 35.01 26.96
C GLU A 6 25.61 33.65 27.40
N ASP A 7 24.52 33.65 28.12
CA ASP A 7 23.78 32.44 28.46
C ASP A 7 23.19 31.87 27.18
N LYS A 8 23.85 30.85 26.61
CA LYS A 8 23.31 30.09 25.47
C LYS A 8 22.24 29.17 25.99
N VAL A 9 21.01 29.42 25.58
CA VAL A 9 19.87 28.55 25.87
C VAL A 9 19.73 27.51 24.76
N ILE A 10 19.71 26.24 25.13
CA ILE A 10 19.40 25.15 24.20
C ILE A 10 17.93 24.80 24.40
N ILE A 11 17.16 24.86 23.30
CA ILE A 11 15.77 24.44 23.31
C ILE A 11 15.73 23.05 22.69
N GLU A 12 15.30 22.05 23.46
CA GLU A 12 15.03 20.70 22.97
C GLU A 12 13.54 20.56 22.72
N VAL A 13 13.18 20.19 21.49
CA VAL A 13 11.79 19.89 21.11
C VAL A 13 11.69 18.42 20.74
N LYS A 14 10.98 17.64 21.56
CA LYS A 14 10.72 16.23 21.30
C LYS A 14 9.35 16.09 20.62
N VAL A 15 9.37 15.62 19.37
CA VAL A 15 8.15 15.32 18.60
C VAL A 15 7.97 13.81 18.55
N THR A 16 6.80 13.35 18.98
CA THR A 16 6.42 11.93 18.92
C THR A 16 5.53 11.67 17.72
N ASP A 17 5.55 10.42 17.21
CA ASP A 17 4.65 10.00 16.15
C ASP A 17 3.19 10.14 16.58
N GLY A 18 2.41 10.77 15.74
CA GLY A 18 0.96 10.85 15.92
C GLY A 18 0.24 9.70 15.22
N ARG A 19 -0.92 9.34 15.75
CA ARG A 19 -1.73 8.21 15.26
C ARG A 19 -2.68 8.55 14.10
N GLN A 20 -2.92 9.83 13.83
CA GLN A 20 -3.91 10.29 12.86
C GLN A 20 -3.26 11.12 11.76
N THR A 21 -2.43 10.51 10.94
CA THR A 21 -1.88 11.16 9.74
C THR A 21 -2.94 11.24 8.63
N PRO A 22 -2.89 12.25 7.74
CA PRO A 22 -1.93 13.35 7.68
C PRO A 22 -2.25 14.51 8.65
N TYR A 23 -1.21 15.15 9.19
CA TYR A 23 -1.36 16.41 9.89
C TYR A 23 -1.31 17.56 8.89
N TYR A 24 -2.21 18.53 9.08
CA TYR A 24 -2.34 19.64 8.16
C TYR A 24 -1.91 20.95 8.81
N TYR A 25 -1.17 21.72 8.07
CA TYR A 25 -0.90 23.12 8.36
C TYR A 25 -1.94 24.01 7.65
N TYR A 26 -2.48 24.95 8.37
CA TYR A 26 -3.47 25.89 7.85
C TYR A 26 -2.86 27.28 7.74
N LEU A 27 -2.87 27.85 6.54
CA LEU A 27 -2.44 29.22 6.27
C LEU A 27 -3.40 29.84 5.25
N ASP A 28 -3.93 31.01 5.56
CA ASP A 28 -4.79 31.79 4.68
C ASP A 28 -5.96 30.99 4.06
N GLY A 29 -6.58 30.14 4.87
CA GLY A 29 -7.69 29.29 4.44
C GLY A 29 -7.27 28.03 3.66
N ASN A 30 -6.00 27.87 3.33
CA ASN A 30 -5.47 26.70 2.65
C ASN A 30 -4.93 25.68 3.62
N ARG A 31 -5.22 24.41 3.32
CA ARG A 31 -4.79 23.24 4.11
C ARG A 31 -3.70 22.50 3.36
N SER A 32 -2.53 22.39 3.94
CA SER A 32 -1.39 21.68 3.34
C SER A 32 -0.79 20.67 4.32
N ALA A 33 -0.47 19.48 3.83
CA ALA A 33 0.35 18.52 4.55
C ALA A 33 1.76 18.53 3.98
N PHE A 34 2.74 18.32 4.84
CA PHE A 34 4.15 18.33 4.48
C PHE A 34 4.80 16.99 4.82
N ILE A 35 5.75 16.61 3.97
CA ILE A 35 6.60 15.43 4.18
C ILE A 35 8.07 15.84 4.18
N ARG A 36 8.89 15.03 4.80
CA ARG A 36 10.33 15.22 4.78
C ARG A 36 10.95 14.50 3.59
N VAL A 37 11.66 15.22 2.74
CA VAL A 37 12.44 14.67 1.63
C VAL A 37 13.88 15.15 1.80
N GLY A 38 14.76 14.25 2.22
CA GLY A 38 16.13 14.61 2.57
C GLY A 38 16.15 15.65 3.71
N ASN A 39 16.71 16.82 3.44
CA ASN A 39 16.85 17.92 4.39
C ASN A 39 15.73 18.97 4.31
N GLU A 40 14.73 18.77 3.45
CA GLU A 40 13.66 19.74 3.21
C GLU A 40 12.30 19.22 3.62
N SER A 41 11.41 20.12 4.02
CA SER A 41 9.99 19.85 4.21
C SER A 41 9.25 20.36 2.98
N VAL A 42 8.71 19.43 2.17
CA VAL A 42 7.99 19.73 0.95
C VAL A 42 6.51 19.42 1.09
N GLN A 43 5.67 20.14 0.35
CA GLN A 43 4.25 19.87 0.34
C GLN A 43 3.99 18.48 -0.26
N ALA A 44 3.18 17.68 0.42
CA ALA A 44 2.87 16.32 0.00
C ALA A 44 2.04 16.33 -1.29
N ALA A 45 2.51 15.60 -2.30
CA ALA A 45 1.75 15.34 -3.52
C ALA A 45 0.55 14.40 -3.23
N GLN A 46 -0.40 14.31 -4.16
CA GLN A 46 -1.64 13.56 -3.96
C GLN A 46 -1.41 12.09 -3.57
N HIS A 47 -0.47 11.39 -4.20
CA HIS A 47 -0.14 10.00 -3.87
C HIS A 47 0.48 9.85 -2.48
N GLN A 48 1.25 10.84 -2.03
CA GLN A 48 1.86 10.88 -0.70
C GLN A 48 0.80 11.17 0.37
N LEU A 49 -0.16 12.06 0.08
CA LEU A 49 -1.32 12.29 0.94
C LEU A 49 -2.13 11.01 1.14
N LEU A 50 -2.39 10.25 0.07
CA LEU A 50 -3.06 8.95 0.16
C LEU A 50 -2.30 7.99 1.08
N SER A 51 -0.99 7.88 0.92
CA SER A 51 -0.14 7.03 1.78
C SER A 51 -0.22 7.44 3.25
N LEU A 52 -0.25 8.74 3.53
CA LEU A 52 -0.40 9.26 4.91
C LEU A 52 -1.78 8.95 5.50
N VAL A 53 -2.85 9.05 4.69
CA VAL A 53 -4.21 8.68 5.12
C VAL A 53 -4.28 7.20 5.46
N LEU A 54 -3.76 6.33 4.60
CA LEU A 54 -3.73 4.89 4.83
C LEU A 54 -2.95 4.54 6.10
N LYS A 55 -1.79 5.17 6.31
CA LYS A 55 -1.02 5.02 7.54
C LYS A 55 -1.83 5.45 8.78
N GLY A 56 -2.55 6.55 8.68
CA GLY A 56 -3.37 7.08 9.81
C GLY A 56 -4.58 6.23 10.14
N THR A 57 -5.14 5.51 9.16
CA THR A 57 -6.25 4.58 9.34
C THR A 57 -5.79 3.15 9.66
N ASN A 58 -4.47 2.92 9.73
CA ASN A 58 -3.87 1.59 9.87
C ASN A 58 -4.38 0.60 8.81
N SER A 59 -4.59 1.10 7.60
CA SER A 59 -5.07 0.34 6.45
C SER A 59 -3.98 0.27 5.38
N THR A 60 -3.98 -0.79 4.61
CA THR A 60 -3.09 -0.97 3.47
C THR A 60 -3.85 -0.77 2.16
N PHE A 61 -3.16 -0.53 1.06
CA PHE A 61 -3.81 -0.30 -0.23
C PHE A 61 -4.58 -1.54 -0.70
N ASP A 62 -4.02 -2.72 -0.49
CA ASP A 62 -4.62 -4.01 -0.83
C ASP A 62 -5.91 -4.31 -0.06
N ALA A 63 -6.05 -3.81 1.17
CA ALA A 63 -7.25 -3.95 1.99
C ALA A 63 -8.37 -2.94 1.63
N GLN A 64 -8.12 -2.00 0.73
CA GLN A 64 -9.14 -1.03 0.34
C GLN A 64 -10.29 -1.69 -0.42
N LYS A 65 -11.51 -1.33 -0.03
CA LYS A 65 -12.75 -1.75 -0.70
C LYS A 65 -12.83 -1.17 -2.11
N THR A 66 -13.23 -2.01 -3.06
CA THR A 66 -13.51 -1.62 -4.44
C THR A 66 -15.01 -1.47 -4.69
N SER A 67 -15.39 -1.13 -5.92
CA SER A 67 -16.78 -1.13 -6.36
C SER A 67 -17.26 -2.52 -6.85
N SER A 68 -16.35 -3.50 -7.00
CA SER A 68 -16.67 -4.86 -7.47
C SER A 68 -17.32 -5.68 -6.37
N ARG A 69 -18.46 -6.33 -6.70
CA ARG A 69 -19.15 -7.19 -5.75
C ARG A 69 -18.64 -8.63 -5.82
N ARG A 70 -18.63 -9.32 -4.68
CA ARG A 70 -18.31 -10.76 -4.63
C ARG A 70 -19.21 -11.59 -5.55
N ALA A 71 -20.50 -11.26 -5.64
CA ALA A 71 -21.46 -12.00 -6.44
C ALA A 71 -21.15 -11.99 -7.95
N ASP A 72 -20.45 -10.97 -8.43
CA ASP A 72 -20.13 -10.78 -9.84
C ASP A 72 -18.74 -11.36 -10.21
N ASN A 73 -18.04 -11.96 -9.25
CA ASN A 73 -16.67 -12.45 -9.42
C ASN A 73 -16.53 -13.88 -8.91
N SER A 74 -15.73 -14.69 -9.61
CA SER A 74 -15.39 -16.06 -9.24
C SER A 74 -13.93 -16.15 -8.75
N PHE A 75 -13.65 -17.18 -7.95
CA PHE A 75 -12.34 -17.46 -7.34
C PHE A 75 -11.96 -18.93 -7.54
N THR A 76 -12.28 -19.49 -8.71
CA THR A 76 -12.05 -20.91 -9.02
C THR A 76 -10.57 -21.25 -9.05
N ILE A 77 -9.74 -20.36 -9.60
CA ILE A 77 -8.28 -20.53 -9.66
C ILE A 77 -7.70 -20.54 -8.24
N LEU A 78 -8.14 -19.60 -7.40
CA LEU A 78 -7.72 -19.55 -6.00
C LEU A 78 -8.13 -20.80 -5.23
N ALA A 79 -9.39 -21.22 -5.36
CA ALA A 79 -9.92 -22.40 -4.68
C ALA A 79 -9.18 -23.69 -5.07
N ASN A 80 -8.92 -23.89 -6.37
CA ASN A 80 -8.16 -25.03 -6.87
C ASN A 80 -6.71 -24.99 -6.41
N THR A 81 -6.07 -23.82 -6.46
CA THR A 81 -4.70 -23.66 -6.00
C THR A 81 -4.57 -23.92 -4.49
N PHE A 82 -5.50 -23.41 -3.70
CA PHE A 82 -5.55 -23.64 -2.27
C PHE A 82 -5.72 -25.14 -1.96
N THR A 83 -6.72 -25.76 -2.55
CA THR A 83 -7.01 -27.20 -2.34
C THR A 83 -5.81 -28.05 -2.74
N GLY A 84 -5.19 -27.76 -3.88
CA GLY A 84 -4.03 -28.51 -4.35
C GLY A 84 -2.76 -28.36 -3.48
N ARG A 85 -2.57 -27.19 -2.87
CA ARG A 85 -1.38 -26.90 -2.03
C ARG A 85 -1.58 -27.23 -0.57
N VAL A 86 -2.77 -26.99 -0.04
CA VAL A 86 -3.08 -27.16 1.40
C VAL A 86 -3.70 -28.53 1.69
N GLY A 87 -4.28 -29.19 0.67
CA GLY A 87 -4.96 -30.48 0.82
C GLY A 87 -6.28 -30.42 1.55
N GLN A 88 -6.87 -29.22 1.69
CA GLN A 88 -8.17 -29.00 2.33
C GLN A 88 -9.13 -28.31 1.34
N PRO A 89 -10.44 -28.56 1.44
CA PRO A 89 -11.43 -27.87 0.59
C PRO A 89 -11.41 -26.37 0.90
N PHE A 90 -11.54 -25.56 -0.16
CA PHE A 90 -11.69 -24.12 -0.03
C PHE A 90 -13.12 -23.76 0.39
N ASP A 91 -13.28 -22.97 1.44
CA ASP A 91 -14.56 -22.43 1.88
C ASP A 91 -14.65 -20.94 1.49
N GLU A 92 -15.80 -20.51 1.02
CA GLU A 92 -16.05 -19.10 0.65
C GLU A 92 -15.83 -18.11 1.82
N LYS A 93 -16.05 -18.56 3.05
CA LYS A 93 -15.75 -17.78 4.26
C LYS A 93 -14.27 -17.43 4.40
N MET A 94 -13.41 -18.21 3.76
CA MET A 94 -11.97 -17.93 3.73
C MET A 94 -11.64 -16.64 2.97
N LEU A 95 -12.46 -16.25 1.99
CA LEU A 95 -12.27 -14.99 1.26
C LEU A 95 -12.30 -13.77 2.19
N GLU A 96 -13.22 -13.77 3.14
CA GLU A 96 -13.33 -12.70 4.13
C GLU A 96 -12.17 -12.76 5.14
N SER A 97 -11.85 -13.95 5.65
CA SER A 97 -10.72 -14.11 6.58
C SER A 97 -9.36 -13.80 5.97
N MET A 98 -9.20 -14.00 4.67
CA MET A 98 -8.01 -13.61 3.89
C MET A 98 -8.00 -12.12 3.51
N GLY A 99 -9.05 -11.36 3.84
CA GLY A 99 -9.16 -9.95 3.49
C GLY A 99 -9.38 -9.70 1.99
N LEU A 100 -9.86 -10.68 1.22
CA LEU A 100 -10.15 -10.55 -0.20
C LEU A 100 -11.56 -9.99 -0.46
N VAL A 101 -12.45 -10.19 0.50
CA VAL A 101 -13.84 -9.71 0.47
C VAL A 101 -14.14 -9.01 1.79
N THR A 102 -14.83 -7.89 1.71
CA THR A 102 -15.31 -7.15 2.89
C THR A 102 -16.60 -7.77 3.44
N SER A 103 -16.92 -7.53 4.70
CA SER A 103 -18.13 -8.05 5.35
C SER A 103 -19.44 -7.60 4.70
N ASP A 104 -19.42 -6.51 3.92
CA ASP A 104 -20.55 -6.02 3.13
C ASP A 104 -20.56 -6.55 1.68
N GLY A 105 -19.73 -7.56 1.38
CA GLY A 105 -19.75 -8.31 0.13
C GLY A 105 -19.09 -7.64 -1.08
N TYR A 106 -18.15 -6.73 -0.87
CA TYR A 106 -17.34 -6.14 -1.93
C TYR A 106 -15.92 -6.72 -1.93
N LEU A 107 -15.31 -6.75 -3.10
CA LEU A 107 -13.90 -7.12 -3.20
C LEU A 107 -13.01 -6.01 -2.63
N THR A 108 -11.93 -6.42 -2.01
CA THR A 108 -10.78 -5.53 -1.74
C THR A 108 -9.90 -5.42 -2.99
N GLN A 109 -8.91 -4.55 -3.01
CA GLN A 109 -7.92 -4.48 -4.08
C GLN A 109 -7.19 -5.83 -4.23
N ALA A 110 -6.82 -6.48 -3.12
CA ALA A 110 -6.30 -7.84 -3.16
C ALA A 110 -7.31 -8.82 -3.74
N GLY A 111 -8.60 -8.72 -3.38
CA GLY A 111 -9.65 -9.58 -3.91
C GLY A 111 -9.76 -9.50 -5.44
N VAL A 112 -9.62 -8.32 -6.02
CA VAL A 112 -9.62 -8.15 -7.49
C VAL A 112 -8.45 -8.88 -8.13
N LEU A 113 -7.25 -8.83 -7.54
CA LEU A 113 -6.05 -9.49 -8.06
C LEU A 113 -6.15 -11.02 -8.05
N PHE A 114 -6.89 -11.59 -7.11
CA PHE A 114 -7.10 -13.03 -6.98
C PHE A 114 -8.38 -13.53 -7.66
N SER A 115 -9.23 -12.65 -8.19
CA SER A 115 -10.43 -13.05 -8.92
C SER A 115 -10.07 -13.67 -10.28
N ASP A 116 -10.89 -14.61 -10.75
CA ASP A 116 -10.67 -15.29 -12.05
C ASP A 116 -10.71 -14.28 -13.21
N ASN A 117 -11.55 -13.24 -13.10
CA ASN A 117 -11.66 -12.14 -14.06
C ASN A 117 -10.92 -10.89 -13.56
N CYS A 118 -9.64 -11.02 -13.27
CA CYS A 118 -8.85 -9.88 -12.79
C CYS A 118 -8.80 -8.76 -13.84
N ASN A 119 -9.61 -7.73 -13.64
CA ASN A 119 -9.68 -6.52 -14.46
C ASN A 119 -8.86 -5.35 -13.84
N ALA A 120 -7.89 -5.65 -12.99
CA ALA A 120 -7.03 -4.63 -12.40
C ALA A 120 -6.20 -3.96 -13.49
N TYR A 121 -6.72 -2.85 -14.02
CA TYR A 121 -6.00 -2.01 -14.98
C TYR A 121 -4.71 -1.53 -14.35
N ASN A 122 -3.59 -1.71 -15.02
CA ASN A 122 -2.23 -1.42 -14.54
C ASN A 122 -1.67 -2.39 -13.46
N SER A 123 -2.33 -3.50 -13.15
CA SER A 123 -1.71 -4.53 -12.34
C SER A 123 -0.78 -5.37 -13.22
N LYS A 124 0.51 -5.09 -13.11
CA LYS A 124 1.56 -5.78 -13.85
C LYS A 124 2.66 -6.20 -12.90
N LEU A 125 3.07 -7.47 -13.02
CA LEU A 125 4.29 -7.96 -12.39
C LEU A 125 5.37 -8.07 -13.45
N VAL A 126 6.47 -7.36 -13.28
CA VAL A 126 7.60 -7.43 -14.20
C VAL A 126 8.74 -8.16 -13.49
N GLY A 127 9.11 -9.32 -14.03
CA GLY A 127 10.25 -10.10 -13.59
C GLY A 127 11.44 -9.91 -14.52
N THR A 128 12.54 -9.33 -14.04
CA THR A 128 13.77 -9.15 -14.80
C THR A 128 14.85 -10.09 -14.28
N ARG A 129 15.40 -10.92 -15.18
CA ARG A 129 16.56 -11.75 -14.89
C ARG A 129 17.83 -11.02 -15.32
N TRP A 130 18.75 -10.86 -14.37
CA TRP A 130 20.05 -10.23 -14.57
C TRP A 130 21.18 -11.24 -14.77
N ALA A 131 22.20 -10.88 -15.58
CA ALA A 131 23.37 -11.75 -15.84
C ALA A 131 24.28 -11.95 -14.61
N GLY A 132 24.21 -11.06 -13.63
CA GLY A 132 25.06 -11.08 -12.45
C GLY A 132 24.39 -10.43 -11.23
N LEU A 133 25.21 -10.13 -10.23
CA LEU A 133 24.76 -9.47 -8.99
C LEU A 133 24.52 -7.96 -9.16
N THR A 134 24.92 -7.39 -10.31
CA THR A 134 24.70 -5.99 -10.64
C THR A 134 23.59 -5.86 -11.67
N LYS A 135 22.80 -4.79 -11.57
CA LYS A 135 21.67 -4.51 -12.49
C LYS A 135 22.16 -3.85 -13.80
N THR A 136 23.21 -4.38 -14.41
CA THR A 136 23.82 -3.80 -15.64
C THR A 136 23.37 -4.49 -16.91
N ASP A 137 23.21 -5.81 -16.88
CA ASP A 137 22.88 -6.61 -18.07
C ASP A 137 21.62 -7.47 -17.82
N ALA A 138 20.48 -7.01 -18.33
CA ALA A 138 19.26 -7.79 -18.31
C ALA A 138 19.30 -8.88 -19.37
N ILE A 139 19.12 -10.14 -18.94
CA ILE A 139 19.09 -11.30 -19.86
C ILE A 139 17.69 -11.46 -20.43
N ASN A 140 16.66 -11.25 -19.61
CA ASN A 140 15.26 -11.46 -19.99
C ASN A 140 14.34 -10.67 -19.09
N ASP A 141 13.28 -10.11 -19.70
CA ASP A 141 12.17 -9.47 -19.02
C ASP A 141 10.89 -10.26 -19.30
N HIS A 142 10.10 -10.48 -18.25
CA HIS A 142 8.77 -11.08 -18.38
C HIS A 142 7.74 -10.20 -17.71
N GLU A 143 6.69 -9.85 -18.44
CA GLU A 143 5.55 -9.11 -17.93
C GLU A 143 4.37 -10.06 -17.73
N TYR A 144 3.83 -10.09 -16.52
CA TYR A 144 2.64 -10.86 -16.16
C TYR A 144 1.50 -9.91 -15.89
N GLN A 145 0.32 -10.24 -16.42
CA GLN A 145 -0.91 -9.46 -16.24
C GLN A 145 -2.07 -10.40 -15.86
N GLY A 146 -3.05 -9.85 -15.15
CA GLY A 146 -4.25 -10.59 -14.79
C GLY A 146 -4.19 -11.20 -13.39
N ASN A 147 -4.73 -12.41 -13.24
CA ASN A 147 -4.80 -13.10 -11.95
C ASN A 147 -3.41 -13.41 -11.40
N LEU A 148 -3.15 -13.02 -10.16
CA LEU A 148 -1.84 -13.13 -9.52
C LEU A 148 -1.34 -14.58 -9.38
N LEU A 149 -2.24 -15.57 -9.39
CA LEU A 149 -1.86 -17.00 -9.29
C LEU A 149 -1.45 -17.62 -10.63
N LEU A 150 -1.72 -16.94 -11.74
CA LEU A 150 -1.35 -17.37 -13.09
C LEU A 150 -0.10 -16.64 -13.60
N SER A 151 0.45 -15.72 -12.82
CA SER A 151 1.61 -14.90 -13.13
C SER A 151 2.92 -15.66 -12.95
#